data_58448ab07bf0b740b9fb5c630f3770a0
#
_entry.id   58448ab07bf0b740b9fb5c630f3770a0
#
_cell.length_a   1.000
_cell.length_b   1.000
_cell.length_c   1.000
_cell.angle_alpha   90.00
_cell.angle_beta   90.00
_cell.angle_gamma   90.00
#
_symmetry.space_group_name_H-M   'P 1'
#
loop_
_entity.id
_entity.type
_entity.pdbx_description
1 polymer ?
#
loop_
_entity_poly.entity_id
_entity_poly.type
_entity_poly.pdbx_seq_one_letter_code
_entity_poly.pdbx_strand_id
1 'polypeptide(L)'
;MSVPLVEQPVRMTLKQVVDYLNAGIAEAEVFLSPARSSKLQMEQCVALDVLSYNATRVKHEAVRRDDENAANLFLGFECAIGAIRSELMMWILLKRDMPNEAWNRLVAAQMGCLDATRAHGSFADCERRLKDLEKLESQIFPPQVFLSAGFVANRLDCSICGERYSKCEHLRGKPYMGQFCEVIHRNPRADHVAMVKAPADKRCRVVSFKTKDGHRDRLSWEISPYRDDEVFKDDDALEVESIFLTADRYPYMVPTEKILGPLTS
;
A
#
# COMPACT_ATOMS: atom_id res chain seq x y z
N MET A 1 5.00 26.51 -48.72
CA MET A 1 4.92 25.35 -47.79
C MET A 1 5.34 25.86 -46.44
N SER A 2 4.35 26.19 -45.58
CA SER A 2 4.61 26.67 -44.21
C SER A 2 4.79 25.44 -43.30
N VAL A 3 5.95 25.36 -42.66
CA VAL A 3 6.28 24.37 -41.63
C VAL A 3 5.31 24.61 -40.46
N PRO A 4 4.57 23.62 -39.96
CA PRO A 4 3.74 23.80 -38.79
C PRO A 4 4.63 24.08 -37.59
N LEU A 5 4.32 25.18 -36.87
CA LEU A 5 4.92 25.50 -35.57
C LEU A 5 4.63 24.34 -34.62
N VAL A 6 5.70 23.65 -34.19
CA VAL A 6 5.63 22.69 -33.10
C VAL A 6 5.26 23.49 -31.85
N GLU A 7 4.02 23.35 -31.37
CA GLU A 7 3.59 23.91 -30.08
C GLU A 7 4.58 23.44 -29.00
N GLN A 8 5.29 24.39 -28.42
CA GLN A 8 6.14 24.12 -27.27
C GLN A 8 5.26 23.59 -26.13
N PRO A 9 5.66 22.50 -25.44
CA PRO A 9 4.85 22.00 -24.33
C PRO A 9 4.72 23.11 -23.29
N VAL A 10 3.48 23.47 -22.96
CA VAL A 10 3.16 24.45 -21.92
C VAL A 10 3.81 23.96 -20.62
N ARG A 11 4.85 24.66 -20.16
CA ARG A 11 5.50 24.35 -18.90
C ARG A 11 4.58 24.78 -17.77
N MET A 12 3.89 23.82 -17.15
CA MET A 12 3.10 24.09 -15.95
C MET A 12 3.99 24.58 -14.81
N THR A 13 3.54 25.57 -14.07
CA THR A 13 4.17 25.99 -12.82
C THR A 13 3.94 24.92 -11.75
N LEU A 14 4.77 24.90 -10.69
CA LEU A 14 4.62 23.98 -9.56
C LEU A 14 3.19 24.04 -8.97
N LYS A 15 2.65 25.26 -8.80
CA LYS A 15 1.26 25.47 -8.31
C LYS A 15 0.24 24.79 -9.22
N GLN A 16 0.34 24.98 -10.53
CA GLN A 16 -0.59 24.36 -11.49
C GLN A 16 -0.53 22.83 -11.45
N VAL A 17 0.65 22.23 -11.24
CA VAL A 17 0.77 20.79 -11.07
C VAL A 17 0.11 20.32 -9.76
N VAL A 18 0.33 21.02 -8.66
CA VAL A 18 -0.30 20.72 -7.35
C VAL A 18 -1.83 20.84 -7.47
N ASP A 19 -2.34 21.92 -8.10
CA ASP A 19 -3.79 22.13 -8.30
C ASP A 19 -4.39 21.00 -9.17
N TYR A 20 -3.68 20.58 -10.23
CA TYR A 20 -4.09 19.46 -11.09
C TYR A 20 -4.16 18.13 -10.33
N LEU A 21 -3.14 17.81 -9.51
CA LEU A 21 -3.13 16.57 -8.72
C LEU A 21 -4.25 16.58 -7.67
N ASN A 22 -4.45 17.70 -6.97
CA ASN A 22 -5.52 17.85 -6.00
C ASN A 22 -6.91 17.71 -6.63
N ALA A 23 -7.14 18.29 -7.81
CA ALA A 23 -8.40 18.15 -8.53
C ALA A 23 -8.71 16.70 -8.89
N GLY A 24 -7.73 15.96 -9.40
CA GLY A 24 -7.91 14.54 -9.73
C GLY A 24 -8.11 13.65 -8.50
N ILE A 25 -7.45 13.96 -7.37
CA ILE A 25 -7.71 13.32 -6.09
C ILE A 25 -9.16 13.55 -5.65
N ALA A 26 -9.61 14.80 -5.63
CA ALA A 26 -10.97 15.17 -5.23
C ALA A 26 -12.04 14.53 -6.13
N GLU A 27 -11.79 14.40 -7.43
CA GLU A 27 -12.67 13.69 -8.36
C GLU A 27 -12.80 12.21 -7.97
N ALA A 28 -11.68 11.53 -7.71
CA ALA A 28 -11.68 10.12 -7.34
C ALA A 28 -12.35 9.86 -5.97
N GLU A 29 -12.24 10.81 -5.03
CA GLU A 29 -12.85 10.70 -3.69
C GLU A 29 -14.38 10.58 -3.74
N VAL A 30 -15.04 11.15 -4.74
CA VAL A 30 -16.50 11.03 -4.94
C VAL A 30 -16.95 9.58 -5.12
N PHE A 31 -16.04 8.70 -5.55
CA PHE A 31 -16.31 7.29 -5.81
C PHE A 31 -15.98 6.35 -4.65
N LEU A 32 -15.49 6.86 -3.52
CA LEU A 32 -15.15 6.10 -2.33
C LEU A 32 -16.41 5.70 -1.54
N SER A 33 -17.24 4.90 -2.15
CA SER A 33 -18.48 4.40 -1.55
C SER A 33 -18.81 3.01 -2.08
N PRO A 34 -19.31 2.09 -1.22
CA PRO A 34 -19.76 0.76 -1.66
C PRO A 34 -20.92 0.85 -2.68
N ALA A 35 -21.71 1.94 -2.66
CA ALA A 35 -22.84 2.13 -3.56
C ALA A 35 -22.43 2.51 -5.00
N ARG A 36 -21.18 2.90 -5.23
CA ARG A 36 -20.71 3.26 -6.58
C ARG A 36 -20.43 2.03 -7.43
N SER A 37 -20.66 2.14 -8.74
CA SER A 37 -20.38 1.07 -9.70
C SER A 37 -18.89 0.69 -9.71
N SER A 38 -18.58 -0.62 -9.73
CA SER A 38 -17.20 -1.11 -9.85
C SER A 38 -16.51 -0.63 -11.13
N LYS A 39 -17.28 -0.45 -12.22
CA LYS A 39 -16.76 0.10 -13.48
C LYS A 39 -16.25 1.52 -13.31
N LEU A 40 -17.06 2.41 -12.71
CA LEU A 40 -16.66 3.80 -12.46
C LEU A 40 -15.48 3.88 -11.46
N GLN A 41 -15.49 3.04 -10.43
CA GLN A 41 -14.36 2.95 -9.50
C GLN A 41 -13.08 2.49 -10.20
N MET A 42 -13.17 1.57 -11.16
CA MET A 42 -12.03 1.11 -11.96
C MET A 42 -11.51 2.23 -12.88
N GLU A 43 -12.38 2.99 -13.52
CA GLU A 43 -12.01 4.15 -14.33
C GLU A 43 -11.22 5.16 -13.49
N GLN A 44 -11.64 5.40 -12.24
CA GLN A 44 -10.89 6.25 -11.31
C GLN A 44 -9.53 5.65 -10.90
N CYS A 45 -9.44 4.35 -10.69
CA CYS A 45 -8.15 3.71 -10.41
C CYS A 45 -7.14 3.93 -11.55
N VAL A 46 -7.59 3.81 -12.82
CA VAL A 46 -6.74 4.07 -13.99
C VAL A 46 -6.36 5.55 -14.09
N ALA A 47 -7.30 6.48 -13.82
CA ALA A 47 -7.00 7.91 -13.78
C ALA A 47 -5.96 8.25 -12.70
N LEU A 48 -6.07 7.64 -11.52
CA LEU A 48 -5.10 7.79 -10.43
C LEU A 48 -3.72 7.21 -10.77
N ASP A 49 -3.63 6.15 -11.59
CA ASP A 49 -2.35 5.66 -12.10
C ASP A 49 -1.63 6.71 -12.96
N VAL A 50 -2.38 7.43 -13.80
CA VAL A 50 -1.83 8.55 -14.60
C VAL A 50 -1.38 9.70 -13.69
N LEU A 51 -2.16 10.05 -12.67
CA LEU A 51 -1.78 11.09 -11.70
C LEU A 51 -0.51 10.69 -10.93
N SER A 52 -0.42 9.46 -10.48
CA SER A 52 0.77 8.91 -9.80
C SER A 52 2.02 8.99 -10.69
N TYR A 53 1.89 8.60 -11.96
CA TYR A 53 2.98 8.73 -12.93
C TYR A 53 3.45 10.18 -13.10
N ASN A 54 2.51 11.14 -13.18
CA ASN A 54 2.84 12.56 -13.29
C ASN A 54 3.53 13.08 -12.02
N ALA A 55 3.05 12.71 -10.83
CA ALA A 55 3.68 13.05 -9.56
C ALA A 55 5.13 12.52 -9.50
N THR A 56 5.35 11.26 -9.89
CA THR A 56 6.68 10.62 -9.97
C THR A 56 7.63 11.40 -10.90
N ARG A 57 7.15 11.81 -12.08
CA ARG A 57 7.97 12.60 -13.01
C ARG A 57 8.42 13.93 -12.42
N VAL A 58 7.49 14.65 -11.75
CA VAL A 58 7.82 15.94 -11.14
C VAL A 58 8.73 15.75 -9.92
N LYS A 59 8.50 14.69 -9.12
CA LYS A 59 9.43 14.30 -8.05
C LYS A 59 10.87 14.11 -8.56
N HIS A 60 11.05 13.34 -9.62
CA HIS A 60 12.37 13.13 -10.20
C HIS A 60 12.99 14.43 -10.73
N GLU A 61 12.20 15.36 -11.25
CA GLU A 61 12.72 16.68 -11.66
C GLU A 61 13.14 17.51 -10.45
N ALA A 62 12.41 17.48 -9.34
CA ALA A 62 12.79 18.13 -8.08
C ALA A 62 14.10 17.56 -7.53
N VAL A 63 14.25 16.23 -7.54
CA VAL A 63 15.51 15.55 -7.16
C VAL A 63 16.69 16.02 -8.03
N ARG A 64 16.51 16.11 -9.35
CA ARG A 64 17.59 16.62 -10.25
C ARG A 64 17.98 18.07 -9.98
N ARG A 65 17.08 18.86 -9.40
CA ARG A 65 17.32 20.27 -9.04
C ARG A 65 17.77 20.45 -7.59
N ASP A 66 18.00 19.35 -6.88
CA ASP A 66 18.33 19.37 -5.45
C ASP A 66 17.29 20.11 -4.58
N ASP A 67 16.00 20.05 -4.99
CA ASP A 67 14.88 20.63 -4.27
C ASP A 67 14.20 19.55 -3.42
N GLU A 68 14.72 19.34 -2.21
CA GLU A 68 14.21 18.33 -1.28
C GLU A 68 12.76 18.59 -0.87
N ASN A 69 12.37 19.86 -0.67
CA ASN A 69 11.01 20.19 -0.26
C ASN A 69 9.99 19.79 -1.34
N ALA A 70 10.27 20.14 -2.60
CA ALA A 70 9.43 19.72 -3.71
C ALA A 70 9.48 18.19 -3.92
N ALA A 71 10.65 17.56 -3.81
CA ALA A 71 10.77 16.10 -3.93
C ALA A 71 9.93 15.36 -2.88
N ASN A 72 9.95 15.82 -1.63
CA ASN A 72 9.18 15.24 -0.53
C ASN A 72 7.68 15.57 -0.65
N LEU A 73 7.30 16.74 -1.17
CA LEU A 73 5.91 17.07 -1.50
C LEU A 73 5.34 16.08 -2.52
N PHE A 74 6.07 15.80 -3.61
CA PHE A 74 5.59 14.86 -4.64
C PHE A 74 5.67 13.39 -4.21
N LEU A 75 6.55 13.01 -3.28
CA LEU A 75 6.47 11.74 -2.58
C LEU A 75 5.15 11.63 -1.80
N GLY A 76 4.73 12.70 -1.12
CA GLY A 76 3.44 12.76 -0.43
C GLY A 76 2.25 12.58 -1.38
N PHE A 77 2.29 13.19 -2.57
CA PHE A 77 1.26 12.95 -3.60
C PHE A 77 1.22 11.49 -4.07
N GLU A 78 2.36 10.85 -4.31
CA GLU A 78 2.39 9.43 -4.66
C GLU A 78 1.73 8.56 -3.59
N CYS A 79 2.02 8.85 -2.31
CA CYS A 79 1.43 8.14 -1.18
C CYS A 79 -0.09 8.37 -1.08
N ALA A 80 -0.56 9.62 -1.17
CA ALA A 80 -1.96 9.97 -1.07
C ALA A 80 -2.80 9.41 -2.23
N ILE A 81 -2.29 9.54 -3.47
CA ILE A 81 -2.92 8.97 -4.66
C ILE A 81 -3.02 7.45 -4.54
N GLY A 82 -1.92 6.81 -4.11
CA GLY A 82 -1.87 5.36 -3.88
C GLY A 82 -2.84 4.89 -2.80
N ALA A 83 -3.03 5.68 -1.73
CA ALA A 83 -4.01 5.39 -0.68
C ALA A 83 -5.45 5.39 -1.22
N ILE A 84 -5.85 6.42 -1.97
CA ILE A 84 -7.19 6.53 -2.55
C ILE A 84 -7.45 5.43 -3.56
N ARG A 85 -6.49 5.16 -4.46
CA ARG A 85 -6.57 4.04 -5.40
C ARG A 85 -6.72 2.70 -4.69
N SER A 86 -6.00 2.48 -3.60
CA SER A 86 -6.09 1.25 -2.81
C SER A 86 -7.47 1.10 -2.15
N GLU A 87 -8.06 2.17 -1.66
CA GLU A 87 -9.42 2.14 -1.10
C GLU A 87 -10.49 1.87 -2.16
N LEU A 88 -10.40 2.50 -3.34
CA LEU A 88 -11.28 2.17 -4.47
C LEU A 88 -11.16 0.69 -4.86
N MET A 89 -9.94 0.18 -4.93
CA MET A 89 -9.68 -1.22 -5.24
C MET A 89 -10.23 -2.17 -4.19
N MET A 90 -10.17 -1.81 -2.91
CA MET A 90 -10.81 -2.56 -1.82
C MET A 90 -12.32 -2.73 -2.08
N TRP A 91 -13.03 -1.64 -2.43
CA TRP A 91 -14.45 -1.71 -2.74
C TRP A 91 -14.77 -2.58 -3.95
N ILE A 92 -13.93 -2.51 -5.00
CA ILE A 92 -14.07 -3.36 -6.19
C ILE A 92 -13.91 -4.84 -5.83
N LEU A 93 -12.89 -5.17 -5.04
CA LEU A 93 -12.58 -6.55 -4.64
C LEU A 93 -13.65 -7.13 -3.72
N LEU A 94 -14.20 -6.35 -2.78
CA LEU A 94 -15.34 -6.77 -1.96
C LEU A 94 -16.57 -7.11 -2.81
N LYS A 95 -16.86 -6.35 -3.86
CA LYS A 95 -17.96 -6.64 -4.80
C LYS A 95 -17.70 -7.85 -5.71
N ARG A 96 -16.46 -8.31 -5.78
CA ARG A 96 -16.06 -9.52 -6.49
C ARG A 96 -15.90 -10.74 -5.57
N ASP A 97 -16.32 -10.61 -4.33
CA ASP A 97 -16.22 -11.66 -3.31
C ASP A 97 -14.77 -12.11 -3.05
N MET A 98 -13.84 -11.14 -3.05
CA MET A 98 -12.41 -11.32 -2.82
C MET A 98 -11.96 -10.62 -1.53
N PRO A 99 -12.40 -11.08 -0.34
CA PRO A 99 -12.18 -10.34 0.91
C PRO A 99 -10.72 -10.32 1.38
N ASN A 100 -9.92 -11.32 1.04
CA ASN A 100 -8.50 -11.36 1.41
C ASN A 100 -7.68 -10.31 0.65
N GLU A 101 -7.93 -10.16 -0.64
CA GLU A 101 -7.31 -9.13 -1.49
C GLU A 101 -7.84 -7.74 -1.11
N ALA A 102 -9.12 -7.63 -0.78
CA ALA A 102 -9.72 -6.38 -0.29
C ALA A 102 -9.08 -5.94 1.03
N TRP A 103 -8.84 -6.86 1.96
CA TRP A 103 -8.07 -6.60 3.19
C TRP A 103 -6.69 -6.03 2.87
N ASN A 104 -5.96 -6.64 1.96
CA ASN A 104 -4.63 -6.16 1.57
C ASN A 104 -4.67 -4.75 0.98
N ARG A 105 -5.74 -4.39 0.27
CA ARG A 105 -5.94 -3.03 -0.27
C ARG A 105 -6.33 -2.02 0.81
N LEU A 106 -7.13 -2.41 1.80
CA LEU A 106 -7.41 -1.55 2.96
C LEU A 106 -6.13 -1.22 3.72
N VAL A 107 -5.32 -2.23 4.01
CA VAL A 107 -4.02 -2.03 4.68
C VAL A 107 -3.10 -1.14 3.84
N ALA A 108 -3.07 -1.35 2.52
CA ALA A 108 -2.31 -0.49 1.61
C ALA A 108 -2.78 0.97 1.68
N ALA A 109 -4.10 1.22 1.72
CA ALA A 109 -4.65 2.56 1.86
C ALA A 109 -4.23 3.22 3.19
N GLN A 110 -4.30 2.49 4.30
CA GLN A 110 -3.86 2.97 5.62
C GLN A 110 -2.37 3.32 5.62
N MET A 111 -1.52 2.45 5.04
CA MET A 111 -0.08 2.69 4.93
C MET A 111 0.21 3.92 4.06
N GLY A 112 -0.49 4.09 2.94
CA GLY A 112 -0.34 5.25 2.06
C GLY A 112 -0.71 6.55 2.75
N CYS A 113 -1.81 6.59 3.54
CA CYS A 113 -2.18 7.77 4.33
C CYS A 113 -1.10 8.11 5.37
N LEU A 114 -0.60 7.12 6.11
CA LEU A 114 0.45 7.32 7.09
C LEU A 114 1.75 7.82 6.45
N ASP A 115 2.15 7.24 5.33
CA ASP A 115 3.37 7.65 4.64
C ASP A 115 3.22 9.02 3.97
N ALA A 116 2.01 9.41 3.48
CA ALA A 116 1.74 10.76 2.99
C ALA A 116 2.00 11.82 4.07
N THR A 117 1.51 11.62 5.30
CA THR A 117 1.75 12.55 6.42
C THR A 117 3.22 12.66 6.81
N ARG A 118 3.98 11.57 6.66
CA ARG A 118 5.42 11.54 6.92
C ARG A 118 6.23 12.23 5.83
N ALA A 119 5.76 12.13 4.57
CA ALA A 119 6.45 12.67 3.41
C ALA A 119 6.50 14.20 3.44
N HIS A 120 5.38 14.86 3.73
CA HIS A 120 5.32 16.32 3.73
C HIS A 120 4.14 16.84 4.55
N GLY A 121 4.33 17.97 5.26
CA GLY A 121 3.31 18.56 6.14
C GLY A 121 2.01 18.98 5.46
N SER A 122 1.99 19.15 4.13
CA SER A 122 0.78 19.46 3.37
C SER A 122 -0.25 18.32 3.35
N PHE A 123 0.09 17.13 3.81
CA PHE A 123 -0.80 15.96 3.85
C PHE A 123 -1.35 15.66 5.26
N ALA A 124 -1.41 16.64 6.15
CA ALA A 124 -1.97 16.45 7.50
C ALA A 124 -3.41 15.89 7.50
N ASP A 125 -4.23 16.24 6.50
CA ASP A 125 -5.59 15.70 6.35
C ASP A 125 -5.64 14.17 6.14
N CYS A 126 -4.55 13.55 5.70
CA CYS A 126 -4.44 12.09 5.61
C CYS A 126 -4.53 11.39 6.98
N GLU A 127 -4.26 12.09 8.09
CA GLU A 127 -4.48 11.53 9.44
C GLU A 127 -5.97 11.29 9.73
N ARG A 128 -6.84 12.21 9.31
CA ARG A 128 -8.29 12.04 9.44
C ARG A 128 -8.74 10.85 8.60
N ARG A 129 -8.28 10.78 7.35
CA ARG A 129 -8.60 9.66 6.46
C ARG A 129 -8.12 8.32 7.03
N LEU A 130 -6.92 8.26 7.61
CA LEU A 130 -6.42 7.05 8.28
C LEU A 130 -7.37 6.57 9.37
N LYS A 131 -7.84 7.48 10.24
CA LYS A 131 -8.82 7.15 11.28
C LYS A 131 -10.16 6.65 10.72
N ASP A 132 -10.59 7.20 9.59
CA ASP A 132 -11.82 6.73 8.94
C ASP A 132 -11.63 5.33 8.30
N LEU A 133 -10.46 5.04 7.73
CA LEU A 133 -10.10 3.69 7.25
C LEU A 133 -9.98 2.68 8.39
N GLU A 134 -9.51 3.07 9.58
CA GLU A 134 -9.47 2.21 10.77
C GLU A 134 -10.88 1.89 11.30
N LYS A 135 -11.81 2.85 11.25
CA LYS A 135 -13.23 2.59 11.55
C LYS A 135 -13.84 1.64 10.51
N LEU A 136 -13.57 1.88 9.23
CA LEU A 136 -14.03 1.04 8.13
C LEU A 136 -13.53 -0.40 8.28
N GLU A 137 -12.27 -0.59 8.67
CA GLU A 137 -11.68 -1.89 8.99
C GLU A 137 -12.54 -2.65 10.01
N SER A 138 -12.86 -2.00 11.13
CA SER A 138 -13.64 -2.63 12.21
C SER A 138 -15.10 -2.89 11.86
N GLN A 139 -15.66 -2.20 10.86
CA GLN A 139 -17.05 -2.37 10.41
C GLN A 139 -17.21 -3.46 9.35
N ILE A 140 -16.21 -3.65 8.50
CA ILE A 140 -16.30 -4.55 7.34
C ILE A 140 -15.65 -5.91 7.64
N PHE A 141 -14.52 -5.92 8.34
CA PHE A 141 -13.72 -7.11 8.53
C PHE A 141 -13.80 -7.62 9.98
N PRO A 142 -13.85 -8.94 10.19
CA PRO A 142 -13.78 -9.52 11.53
C PRO A 142 -12.40 -9.24 12.16
N PRO A 143 -12.27 -9.26 13.49
CA PRO A 143 -10.99 -9.12 14.17
C PRO A 143 -9.95 -10.11 13.67
N GLN A 144 -8.75 -9.63 13.35
CA GLN A 144 -7.67 -10.45 12.84
C GLN A 144 -6.71 -10.89 13.95
N VAL A 145 -6.05 -12.03 13.74
CA VAL A 145 -4.92 -12.50 14.54
C VAL A 145 -3.64 -12.17 13.80
N PHE A 146 -2.93 -11.18 14.31
CA PHE A 146 -1.74 -10.67 13.64
C PHE A 146 -0.47 -11.39 14.09
N LEU A 147 0.48 -11.44 13.17
CA LEU A 147 1.78 -12.06 13.36
C LEU A 147 2.91 -11.05 13.10
N SER A 148 4.03 -11.25 13.76
CA SER A 148 5.26 -10.48 13.53
C SER A 148 6.43 -11.44 13.52
N ALA A 149 7.21 -11.42 12.43
CA ALA A 149 8.44 -12.19 12.35
C ALA A 149 9.61 -11.41 12.96
N GLY A 150 10.37 -12.07 13.83
CA GLY A 150 11.64 -11.59 14.35
C GLY A 150 12.80 -12.07 13.48
N PHE A 151 13.77 -11.20 13.25
CA PHE A 151 14.96 -11.50 12.47
C PHE A 151 16.22 -11.07 13.21
N VAL A 152 17.27 -11.88 13.12
CA VAL A 152 18.63 -11.49 13.48
C VAL A 152 19.40 -11.18 12.20
N ALA A 153 19.97 -9.99 12.11
CA ALA A 153 20.77 -9.56 10.97
C ALA A 153 22.21 -9.25 11.39
N ASN A 154 23.17 -9.60 10.52
CA ASN A 154 24.58 -9.37 10.81
C ASN A 154 24.94 -7.87 10.75
N ARG A 155 24.22 -7.12 9.95
CA ARG A 155 24.44 -5.69 9.75
C ARG A 155 23.11 -5.01 9.31
N LEU A 156 22.93 -3.79 9.79
CA LEU A 156 21.83 -2.89 9.40
C LEU A 156 22.43 -1.71 8.64
N ASP A 157 21.96 -1.47 7.41
CA ASP A 157 22.41 -0.36 6.57
C ASP A 157 21.26 0.65 6.32
N CYS A 158 21.63 1.90 6.13
CA CYS A 158 20.72 2.96 5.74
C CYS A 158 20.41 2.88 4.24
N SER A 159 19.14 2.96 3.83
CA SER A 159 18.75 2.95 2.40
C SER A 159 19.14 4.23 1.67
N ILE A 160 19.37 5.34 2.38
CA ILE A 160 19.68 6.65 1.78
C ILE A 160 21.18 6.79 1.48
N CYS A 161 22.04 6.55 2.47
CA CYS A 161 23.50 6.74 2.30
C CYS A 161 24.30 5.43 2.17
N GLY A 162 23.69 4.27 2.38
CA GLY A 162 24.39 2.97 2.33
C GLY A 162 25.29 2.67 3.55
N GLU A 163 25.51 3.63 4.43
CA GLU A 163 26.31 3.46 5.62
C GLU A 163 25.62 2.57 6.66
N ARG A 164 26.41 2.05 7.63
CA ARG A 164 25.85 1.35 8.77
C ARG A 164 24.86 2.23 9.51
N TYR A 165 23.62 1.77 9.70
CA TYR A 165 22.52 2.56 10.26
C TYR A 165 22.84 3.21 11.63
N SER A 166 23.65 2.52 12.49
CA SER A 166 24.09 3.07 13.76
C SER A 166 25.15 4.22 13.66
N LYS A 167 25.63 4.53 12.46
CA LYS A 167 26.64 5.55 12.18
C LYS A 167 26.14 6.67 11.28
N CYS A 168 24.89 6.59 10.80
CA CYS A 168 24.30 7.62 9.95
C CYS A 168 23.24 8.44 10.71
N GLU A 169 22.96 9.65 10.24
CA GLU A 169 22.00 10.58 10.85
C GLU A 169 20.58 10.42 10.25
N HIS A 170 20.40 9.62 9.21
CA HIS A 170 19.09 9.39 8.61
C HIS A 170 18.19 8.58 9.56
N LEU A 171 16.94 9.02 9.70
CA LEU A 171 15.97 8.39 10.58
C LEU A 171 14.96 7.56 9.78
N ARG A 172 14.77 6.31 10.17
CA ARG A 172 13.81 5.39 9.55
C ARG A 172 12.42 6.03 9.43
N GLY A 173 11.83 5.92 8.24
CA GLY A 173 10.50 6.44 7.94
C GLY A 173 10.42 7.95 7.72
N LYS A 174 11.54 8.69 7.81
CA LYS A 174 11.60 10.08 7.39
C LYS A 174 11.94 10.19 5.90
N PRO A 175 11.39 11.21 5.21
CA PRO A 175 11.69 11.45 3.80
C PRO A 175 13.02 12.18 3.64
N TYR A 176 13.74 11.82 2.59
CA TYR A 176 14.98 12.46 2.12
C TYR A 176 14.98 12.44 0.61
N MET A 177 15.00 13.62 -0.02
CA MET A 177 15.04 13.76 -1.50
C MET A 177 14.02 12.86 -2.22
N GLY A 178 12.77 12.85 -1.74
CA GLY A 178 11.67 12.08 -2.35
C GLY A 178 11.71 10.56 -2.11
N GLN A 179 12.44 10.09 -1.09
CA GLN A 179 12.50 8.70 -0.67
C GLN A 179 12.43 8.58 0.85
N PHE A 180 11.76 7.54 1.36
CA PHE A 180 11.82 7.24 2.79
C PHE A 180 13.11 6.51 3.15
N CYS A 181 13.69 6.89 4.29
CA CYS A 181 14.78 6.12 4.87
C CYS A 181 14.24 4.79 5.42
N GLU A 182 14.81 3.69 4.93
CA GLU A 182 14.56 2.34 5.44
C GLU A 182 15.84 1.73 6.01
N VAL A 183 15.67 0.77 6.92
CA VAL A 183 16.78 -0.01 7.47
C VAL A 183 16.89 -1.33 6.69
N ILE A 184 18.00 -1.49 5.99
CA ILE A 184 18.28 -2.69 5.19
C ILE A 184 18.97 -3.73 6.06
N HIS A 185 18.28 -4.83 6.29
CA HIS A 185 18.83 -5.99 7.02
C HIS A 185 19.72 -6.82 6.09
N ARG A 186 21.00 -6.93 6.42
CA ARG A 186 21.96 -7.74 5.65
C ARG A 186 22.03 -9.16 6.20
N ASN A 187 21.84 -10.14 5.31
CA ASN A 187 21.82 -11.55 5.64
C ASN A 187 20.89 -11.85 6.84
N PRO A 188 19.59 -11.50 6.77
CA PRO A 188 18.65 -11.76 7.84
C PRO A 188 18.43 -13.27 7.98
N ARG A 189 18.36 -13.74 9.23
CA ARG A 189 17.92 -15.09 9.58
C ARG A 189 16.65 -14.97 10.40
N ALA A 190 15.65 -15.78 10.07
CA ALA A 190 14.45 -15.87 10.88
C ALA A 190 14.83 -16.38 12.30
N ASP A 191 14.23 -15.78 13.29
CA ASP A 191 14.44 -16.12 14.70
C ASP A 191 13.16 -16.70 15.31
N HIS A 192 12.07 -15.94 15.27
CA HIS A 192 10.77 -16.39 15.79
C HIS A 192 9.62 -15.72 15.05
N VAL A 193 8.41 -16.24 15.28
CA VAL A 193 7.14 -15.61 14.90
C VAL A 193 6.31 -15.43 16.15
N ALA A 194 5.82 -14.23 16.42
CA ALA A 194 5.00 -13.90 17.57
C ALA A 194 3.60 -13.44 17.15
N MET A 195 2.58 -13.82 17.93
CA MET A 195 1.27 -13.20 17.86
C MET A 195 1.32 -11.83 18.52
N VAL A 196 0.82 -10.80 17.83
CA VAL A 196 0.89 -9.41 18.30
C VAL A 196 -0.45 -8.70 18.12
N LYS A 197 -0.72 -7.71 18.99
CA LYS A 197 -1.92 -6.88 18.86
C LYS A 197 -1.76 -5.77 17.80
N ALA A 198 -0.53 -5.24 17.66
CA ALA A 198 -0.20 -4.18 16.73
C ALA A 198 1.00 -4.62 15.87
N PRO A 199 0.76 -5.19 14.69
CA PRO A 199 1.83 -5.62 13.79
C PRO A 199 2.43 -4.40 13.06
N ALA A 200 3.66 -4.57 12.56
CA ALA A 200 4.26 -3.59 11.65
C ALA A 200 3.54 -3.54 10.29
N ASP A 201 2.96 -4.67 9.89
CA ASP A 201 2.16 -4.81 8.68
C ASP A 201 0.93 -5.70 8.97
N LYS A 202 -0.26 -5.14 8.88
CA LYS A 202 -1.52 -5.86 9.14
C LYS A 202 -1.83 -6.95 8.10
N ARG A 203 -1.07 -7.05 7.01
CA ARG A 203 -1.16 -8.16 6.05
C ARG A 203 -0.57 -9.46 6.62
N CYS A 204 0.32 -9.33 7.63
CA CYS A 204 0.88 -10.47 8.38
C CYS A 204 -0.14 -10.96 9.42
N ARG A 205 -0.89 -11.99 9.07
CA ARG A 205 -2.01 -12.51 9.87
C ARG A 205 -2.27 -13.98 9.63
N VAL A 206 -3.04 -14.60 10.50
CA VAL A 206 -3.63 -15.92 10.25
C VAL A 206 -4.70 -15.76 9.16
N VAL A 207 -4.59 -16.54 8.09
CA VAL A 207 -5.51 -16.50 6.94
C VAL A 207 -6.54 -17.61 6.96
N SER A 208 -6.17 -18.81 7.39
CA SER A 208 -7.08 -19.94 7.51
C SER A 208 -6.74 -20.83 8.71
N PHE A 209 -7.66 -21.70 9.07
CA PHE A 209 -7.44 -22.76 10.06
C PHE A 209 -8.01 -24.09 9.55
N LYS A 210 -7.36 -25.17 9.94
CA LYS A 210 -7.78 -26.52 9.57
C LYS A 210 -9.06 -26.91 10.33
N THR A 211 -9.99 -27.54 9.62
CA THR A 211 -11.23 -28.12 10.15
C THR A 211 -11.35 -29.55 9.63
N LYS A 212 -12.33 -30.32 10.06
CA LYS A 212 -12.60 -31.68 9.55
C LYS A 212 -12.80 -31.73 8.03
N ASP A 213 -13.34 -30.65 7.47
CA ASP A 213 -13.77 -30.59 6.06
C ASP A 213 -12.76 -29.90 5.13
N GLY A 214 -11.66 -29.36 5.68
CA GLY A 214 -10.65 -28.63 4.92
C GLY A 214 -10.15 -27.36 5.61
N HIS A 215 -9.53 -26.47 4.85
CA HIS A 215 -9.03 -25.18 5.32
C HIS A 215 -10.16 -24.15 5.28
N ARG A 216 -10.56 -23.62 6.43
CA ARG A 216 -11.56 -22.56 6.53
C ARG A 216 -10.88 -21.19 6.53
N ASP A 217 -11.16 -20.38 5.49
CA ASP A 217 -10.68 -19.01 5.41
C ASP A 217 -11.33 -18.12 6.49
N ARG A 218 -10.55 -17.18 7.04
CA ARG A 218 -11.01 -16.32 8.15
C ARG A 218 -11.85 -15.12 7.71
N LEU A 219 -11.80 -14.72 6.45
CA LEU A 219 -12.54 -13.58 5.93
C LEU A 219 -13.76 -14.01 5.12
N SER A 220 -13.63 -14.99 4.22
CA SER A 220 -14.73 -15.51 3.41
C SER A 220 -15.55 -16.58 4.11
N TRP A 221 -14.98 -17.27 5.12
CA TRP A 221 -15.52 -18.46 5.78
C TRP A 221 -15.68 -19.66 4.85
N GLU A 222 -15.20 -19.57 3.62
CA GLU A 222 -15.18 -20.67 2.68
C GLU A 222 -14.25 -21.78 3.15
N ILE A 223 -14.62 -23.03 2.80
CA ILE A 223 -13.81 -24.21 3.10
C ILE A 223 -13.20 -24.69 1.79
N SER A 224 -11.87 -24.65 1.73
CA SER A 224 -11.10 -25.27 0.65
C SER A 224 -10.73 -26.69 1.04
N PRO A 225 -10.91 -27.68 0.14
CA PRO A 225 -10.58 -29.08 0.46
C PRO A 225 -9.07 -29.24 0.72
N TYR A 226 -8.74 -30.27 1.47
CA TYR A 226 -7.34 -30.69 1.67
C TYR A 226 -6.70 -31.08 0.34
N ARG A 227 -5.39 -30.86 0.24
CA ARG A 227 -4.56 -31.43 -0.84
C ARG A 227 -4.38 -32.94 -0.59
N ASP A 228 -4.04 -33.69 -1.63
CA ASP A 228 -3.92 -35.15 -1.56
C ASP A 228 -2.93 -35.68 -0.51
N ASP A 229 -1.96 -34.85 -0.12
CA ASP A 229 -0.93 -35.16 0.87
C ASP A 229 -1.24 -34.63 2.29
N GLU A 230 -2.35 -33.96 2.47
CA GLU A 230 -2.77 -33.36 3.74
C GLU A 230 -3.81 -34.23 4.46
N VAL A 231 -3.65 -34.39 5.78
CA VAL A 231 -4.58 -35.11 6.63
C VAL A 231 -4.97 -34.24 7.83
N PHE A 232 -6.25 -34.21 8.16
CA PHE A 232 -6.71 -33.62 9.41
C PHE A 232 -6.33 -34.54 10.57
N LYS A 233 -5.70 -33.97 11.60
CA LYS A 233 -5.40 -34.66 12.87
C LYS A 233 -6.33 -34.11 13.94
N ASP A 234 -7.09 -34.98 14.54
CA ASP A 234 -7.98 -34.65 15.67
C ASP A 234 -7.18 -34.84 16.98
N ASP A 235 -6.18 -34.01 17.20
CA ASP A 235 -5.26 -34.06 18.34
C ASP A 235 -5.38 -32.85 19.26
N ASP A 236 -6.52 -32.14 19.22
CA ASP A 236 -6.81 -30.92 19.97
C ASP A 236 -5.90 -29.71 19.63
N ALA A 237 -5.02 -29.83 18.64
CA ALA A 237 -4.16 -28.74 18.20
C ALA A 237 -4.85 -27.90 17.10
N LEU A 238 -4.86 -26.59 17.26
CA LEU A 238 -5.34 -25.68 16.23
C LEU A 238 -4.21 -25.42 15.20
N GLU A 239 -4.29 -26.08 14.05
CA GLU A 239 -3.41 -25.80 12.93
C GLU A 239 -3.92 -24.63 12.09
N VAL A 240 -3.03 -23.70 11.77
CA VAL A 240 -3.35 -22.47 11.02
C VAL A 240 -2.40 -22.24 9.85
N GLU A 241 -2.93 -21.66 8.77
CA GLU A 241 -2.09 -21.05 7.73
C GLU A 241 -2.00 -19.55 7.98
N SER A 242 -0.82 -18.99 7.73
CA SER A 242 -0.56 -17.59 8.04
C SER A 242 0.43 -16.94 7.10
N ILE A 243 0.27 -15.63 6.92
CA ILE A 243 1.28 -14.76 6.33
C ILE A 243 2.02 -14.11 7.49
N PHE A 244 3.35 -14.29 7.56
CA PHE A 244 4.19 -13.70 8.61
C PHE A 244 5.27 -12.77 8.07
N LEU A 245 5.38 -12.67 6.73
CA LEU A 245 6.30 -11.77 6.04
C LEU A 245 5.71 -11.32 4.71
N THR A 246 5.85 -10.03 4.40
CA THR A 246 5.52 -9.44 3.10
C THR A 246 6.78 -8.80 2.51
N ALA A 247 6.99 -8.92 1.20
CA ALA A 247 8.16 -8.35 0.52
C ALA A 247 7.93 -6.89 0.08
N ASP A 248 6.68 -6.47 -0.03
CA ASP A 248 6.30 -5.16 -0.55
C ASP A 248 6.09 -4.16 0.59
N ARG A 249 7.03 -3.20 0.73
CA ARG A 249 6.97 -2.15 1.76
C ARG A 249 5.95 -1.05 1.43
N TYR A 250 5.69 -0.82 0.15
CA TYR A 250 4.80 0.25 -0.34
C TYR A 250 3.68 -0.30 -1.22
N PRO A 251 2.75 -1.13 -0.66
CA PRO A 251 1.74 -1.84 -1.45
C PRO A 251 0.74 -0.90 -2.14
N TYR A 252 0.61 0.33 -1.67
CA TYR A 252 -0.21 1.38 -2.27
C TYR A 252 0.43 1.97 -3.55
N MET A 253 1.72 1.77 -3.79
CA MET A 253 2.39 2.23 -5.02
C MET A 253 2.24 1.27 -6.21
N VAL A 254 1.72 0.06 -5.97
CA VAL A 254 1.51 -0.94 -7.02
C VAL A 254 0.41 -0.48 -7.98
N PRO A 255 0.66 -0.37 -9.31
CA PRO A 255 -0.34 0.08 -10.26
C PRO A 255 -1.49 -0.91 -10.41
N THR A 256 -2.64 -0.41 -10.87
CA THR A 256 -3.91 -1.14 -10.98
C THR A 256 -3.78 -2.44 -11.79
N GLU A 257 -3.10 -2.42 -12.92
CA GLU A 257 -2.89 -3.57 -13.80
C GLU A 257 -2.21 -4.76 -13.12
N LYS A 258 -1.29 -4.48 -12.17
CA LYS A 258 -0.57 -5.52 -11.42
C LYS A 258 -1.40 -6.13 -10.29
N ILE A 259 -2.47 -5.46 -9.88
CA ILE A 259 -3.34 -5.93 -8.79
C ILE A 259 -4.36 -6.95 -9.29
N LEU A 260 -4.94 -6.72 -10.47
CA LEU A 260 -6.04 -7.53 -11.00
C LEU A 260 -5.58 -8.60 -12.01
N GLY A 261 -4.31 -8.60 -12.39
CA GLY A 261 -3.86 -9.38 -13.54
C GLY A 261 -4.40 -8.82 -14.88
N PRO A 262 -4.16 -9.47 -16.01
CA PRO A 262 -4.74 -9.05 -17.28
C PRO A 262 -6.27 -9.08 -17.14
N LEU A 263 -6.90 -7.92 -17.39
CA LEU A 263 -8.36 -7.78 -17.45
C LEU A 263 -8.85 -8.69 -18.60
N THR A 264 -9.22 -9.92 -18.28
CA THR A 264 -9.97 -10.75 -19.24
C THR A 264 -11.31 -10.06 -19.42
N SER A 265 -11.47 -9.49 -20.60
CA SER A 265 -12.67 -8.85 -21.14
C SER A 265 -13.88 -9.79 -21.14
#